data_8f2ad87dc42c92a40954f6abe127312b
#
_entry.id   8f2ad87dc42c92a40954f6abe127312b
#
_cell.length_a   1.000
_cell.length_b   1.000
_cell.length_c   1.000
_cell.angle_alpha   90.00
_cell.angle_beta   90.00
_cell.angle_gamma   90.00
#
_symmetry.space_group_name_H-M   'P 1'
#
loop_
_entity.id
_entity.type
_entity.pdbx_description
1 polymer ?
#
loop_
_entity_poly.entity_id
_entity_poly.type
_entity_poly.pdbx_seq_one_letter_code
_entity_poly.pdbx_strand_id
1 'polypeptide(L)'
;MESQIAVLCAACYNNMRKAEEEIRKNPSMRTKVEKVSGTSFNPGIHTRHFLDILLNDYGLEKIQSKVCKPLTGLRVACYYGCLLSRPPSVAFDDPEEPTFMEKILEIAGARTVWWTHRLECCGASNAVPVTSSVLRLVNDILQSAEDAHADVIACACPMCQANLDMRQGAIQTASGRDRRIPIVYFTQLLGLSCGATGEEVMINKGLVNAEPVLKGKGILPGGQKVNVEILGEDPSKGQRKGAAEIRSQ
;
A
#
# COMPACT_ATOMS: atom_id res chain seq x y z
N MET A 1 -9.13 -31.32 7.32
CA MET A 1 -9.69 -29.97 7.18
C MET A 1 -8.60 -29.11 6.54
N GLU A 2 -8.84 -28.54 5.37
CA GLU A 2 -7.92 -27.61 4.76
C GLU A 2 -7.98 -26.28 5.53
N SER A 3 -6.83 -25.79 5.94
CA SER A 3 -6.70 -24.52 6.65
C SER A 3 -6.04 -23.50 5.75
N GLN A 4 -6.48 -22.24 5.82
CA GLN A 4 -5.93 -21.15 5.02
C GLN A 4 -5.26 -20.11 5.92
N ILE A 5 -4.12 -19.60 5.48
CA ILE A 5 -3.47 -18.43 6.08
C ILE A 5 -3.76 -17.22 5.19
N ALA A 6 -4.60 -16.31 5.68
CA ALA A 6 -4.88 -15.06 5.01
C ALA A 6 -3.75 -14.05 5.25
N VAL A 7 -3.14 -13.55 4.19
CA VAL A 7 -2.03 -12.59 4.25
C VAL A 7 -2.42 -11.29 3.57
N LEU A 8 -2.23 -10.17 4.26
CA LEU A 8 -2.55 -8.83 3.76
C LEU A 8 -1.32 -8.09 3.21
N CYS A 9 -0.21 -8.75 3.01
CA CYS A 9 1.04 -8.13 2.57
C CYS A 9 1.61 -8.94 1.40
N ALA A 10 1.79 -8.32 0.26
CA ALA A 10 2.33 -8.97 -0.94
C ALA A 10 3.71 -9.60 -0.70
N ALA A 11 4.60 -8.91 0.04
CA ALA A 11 5.93 -9.42 0.35
C ALA A 11 5.87 -10.66 1.27
N CYS A 12 5.03 -10.63 2.31
CA CYS A 12 4.82 -11.78 3.20
C CYS A 12 4.18 -12.94 2.44
N TYR A 13 3.14 -12.67 1.65
CA TYR A 13 2.48 -13.65 0.81
C TYR A 13 3.47 -14.37 -0.11
N ASN A 14 4.27 -13.60 -0.86
CA ASN A 14 5.24 -14.15 -1.80
C ASN A 14 6.26 -15.05 -1.11
N ASN A 15 6.82 -14.61 0.03
CA ASN A 15 7.79 -15.39 0.78
C ASN A 15 7.19 -16.68 1.35
N MET A 16 5.98 -16.60 1.90
CA MET A 16 5.29 -17.77 2.45
C MET A 16 4.91 -18.77 1.36
N ARG A 17 4.39 -18.27 0.22
CA ARG A 17 4.06 -19.14 -0.93
C ARG A 17 5.28 -19.83 -1.51
N LYS A 18 6.40 -19.12 -1.67
CA LYS A 18 7.65 -19.73 -2.13
C LYS A 18 8.17 -20.79 -1.16
N ALA A 19 8.14 -20.51 0.13
CA ALA A 19 8.54 -21.48 1.16
C ALA A 19 7.64 -22.71 1.14
N GLU A 20 6.32 -22.51 1.08
CA GLU A 20 5.34 -23.58 0.96
C GLU A 20 5.58 -24.44 -0.29
N GLU A 21 5.80 -23.81 -1.44
CA GLU A 21 6.06 -24.50 -2.70
C GLU A 21 7.37 -25.30 -2.66
N GLU A 22 8.44 -24.71 -2.12
CA GLU A 22 9.74 -25.38 -1.98
C GLU A 22 9.65 -26.60 -1.05
N ILE A 23 8.99 -26.48 0.09
CA ILE A 23 8.81 -27.60 1.03
C ILE A 23 7.95 -28.72 0.40
N ARG A 24 6.95 -28.37 -0.42
CA ARG A 24 6.12 -29.36 -1.13
C ARG A 24 6.90 -30.13 -2.19
N LYS A 25 7.73 -29.42 -2.98
CA LYS A 25 8.44 -29.99 -4.13
C LYS A 25 9.77 -30.64 -3.78
N ASN A 26 10.38 -30.29 -2.64
CA ASN A 26 11.72 -30.72 -2.26
C ASN A 26 11.72 -31.53 -0.94
N PRO A 27 11.69 -32.87 -1.00
CA PRO A 27 11.68 -33.72 0.22
C PRO A 27 12.90 -33.50 1.13
N SER A 28 14.08 -33.23 0.54
CA SER A 28 15.31 -32.97 1.31
C SER A 28 15.18 -31.65 2.10
N MET A 29 14.62 -30.62 1.49
CA MET A 29 14.35 -29.34 2.17
C MET A 29 13.30 -29.52 3.26
N ARG A 30 12.21 -30.27 2.97
CA ARG A 30 11.19 -30.61 3.98
C ARG A 30 11.82 -31.23 5.22
N THR A 31 12.61 -32.30 5.06
CA THR A 31 13.26 -32.98 6.18
C THR A 31 14.14 -32.05 7.01
N LYS A 32 14.89 -31.13 6.35
CA LYS A 32 15.70 -30.13 7.05
C LYS A 32 14.85 -29.16 7.86
N VAL A 33 13.77 -28.63 7.27
CA VAL A 33 12.86 -27.70 7.93
C VAL A 33 12.17 -28.37 9.11
N GLU A 34 11.62 -29.57 8.94
CA GLU A 34 10.97 -30.32 10.01
C GLU A 34 11.91 -30.63 11.17
N LYS A 35 13.18 -30.97 10.87
CA LYS A 35 14.21 -31.20 11.87
C LYS A 35 14.53 -29.94 12.68
N VAL A 36 14.60 -28.77 12.02
CA VAL A 36 14.95 -27.49 12.67
C VAL A 36 13.75 -26.93 13.45
N SER A 37 12.54 -27.01 12.88
CA SER A 37 11.32 -26.49 13.49
C SER A 37 10.76 -27.39 14.60
N GLY A 38 11.13 -28.66 14.61
CA GLY A 38 10.53 -29.67 15.49
C GLY A 38 9.07 -30.01 15.16
N THR A 39 8.57 -29.58 14.00
CA THR A 39 7.16 -29.75 13.58
C THR A 39 7.08 -30.36 12.19
N SER A 40 6.16 -31.26 11.97
CA SER A 40 5.90 -31.83 10.64
C SER A 40 5.16 -30.83 9.75
N PHE A 41 5.54 -30.79 8.48
CA PHE A 41 4.85 -29.97 7.48
C PHE A 41 3.42 -30.47 7.24
N ASN A 42 2.45 -29.58 7.42
CA ASN A 42 1.05 -29.89 7.12
C ASN A 42 0.70 -29.47 5.68
N PRO A 43 0.51 -30.42 4.76
CA PRO A 43 0.17 -30.10 3.36
C PRO A 43 -1.24 -29.51 3.17
N GLY A 44 -2.10 -29.61 4.18
CA GLY A 44 -3.45 -29.03 4.15
C GLY A 44 -3.51 -27.54 4.49
N ILE A 45 -2.36 -26.88 4.73
CA ILE A 45 -2.30 -25.44 4.97
C ILE A 45 -1.91 -24.74 3.66
N HIS A 46 -2.69 -23.73 3.28
CA HIS A 46 -2.47 -22.94 2.09
C HIS A 46 -2.37 -21.45 2.42
N THR A 47 -1.31 -20.83 1.95
CA THR A 47 -1.14 -19.37 2.06
C THR A 47 -1.87 -18.68 0.93
N ARG A 48 -2.74 -17.72 1.26
CA ARG A 48 -3.50 -16.96 0.27
C ARG A 48 -3.45 -15.46 0.58
N HIS A 49 -3.37 -14.63 -0.46
CA HIS A 49 -3.48 -13.20 -0.28
C HIS A 49 -4.95 -12.79 -0.04
N PHE A 50 -5.19 -11.81 0.81
CA PHE A 50 -6.55 -11.41 1.17
C PHE A 50 -7.37 -10.91 -0.03
N LEU A 51 -6.72 -10.30 -1.02
CA LEU A 51 -7.35 -9.89 -2.28
C LEU A 51 -7.94 -11.09 -3.05
N ASP A 52 -7.21 -12.21 -3.10
CA ASP A 52 -7.66 -13.47 -3.69
C ASP A 52 -8.87 -14.05 -2.93
N ILE A 53 -8.82 -14.07 -1.60
CA ILE A 53 -9.92 -14.56 -0.76
C ILE A 53 -11.18 -13.70 -0.95
N LEU A 54 -11.03 -12.38 -1.01
CA LEU A 54 -12.17 -11.48 -1.26
C LEU A 54 -12.85 -11.75 -2.59
N LEU A 55 -12.07 -11.99 -3.64
CA LEU A 55 -12.64 -12.21 -4.96
C LEU A 55 -13.22 -13.60 -5.14
N ASN A 56 -12.45 -14.64 -4.79
CA ASN A 56 -12.75 -16.03 -5.14
C ASN A 56 -13.62 -16.76 -4.10
N ASP A 57 -13.50 -16.41 -2.80
CA ASP A 57 -14.26 -17.07 -1.74
C ASP A 57 -15.46 -16.23 -1.28
N TYR A 58 -15.23 -14.94 -1.01
CA TYR A 58 -16.32 -14.06 -0.58
C TYR A 58 -17.21 -13.66 -1.76
N GLY A 59 -16.61 -13.29 -2.88
CA GLY A 59 -17.27 -12.99 -4.14
C GLY A 59 -17.74 -11.55 -4.30
N LEU A 60 -17.73 -11.09 -5.54
CA LEU A 60 -18.06 -9.71 -5.91
C LEU A 60 -19.49 -9.33 -5.55
N GLU A 61 -20.46 -10.23 -5.72
CA GLU A 61 -21.88 -9.97 -5.40
C GLU A 61 -22.08 -9.66 -3.91
N LYS A 62 -21.39 -10.41 -3.04
CA LYS A 62 -21.45 -10.16 -1.60
C LYS A 62 -20.75 -8.86 -1.22
N ILE A 63 -19.64 -8.52 -1.87
CA ILE A 63 -18.99 -7.22 -1.71
C ILE A 63 -19.96 -6.11 -2.10
N GLN A 64 -20.57 -6.21 -3.28
CA GLN A 64 -21.53 -5.24 -3.78
C GLN A 64 -22.71 -5.03 -2.83
N SER A 65 -23.24 -6.10 -2.25
CA SER A 65 -24.36 -6.03 -1.28
C SER A 65 -23.99 -5.29 0.01
N LYS A 66 -22.72 -5.10 0.31
CA LYS A 66 -22.22 -4.35 1.49
C LYS A 66 -21.87 -2.90 1.17
N VAL A 67 -21.80 -2.54 -0.09
CA VAL A 67 -21.53 -1.16 -0.50
C VAL A 67 -22.75 -0.29 -0.19
N CYS A 68 -22.62 0.63 0.76
CA CYS A 68 -23.65 1.58 1.14
C CYS A 68 -23.24 3.05 0.88
N LYS A 69 -21.94 3.29 0.65
CA LYS A 69 -21.36 4.61 0.32
C LYS A 69 -20.40 4.46 -0.87
N PRO A 70 -20.92 4.41 -2.10
CA PRO A 70 -20.05 4.18 -3.26
C PRO A 70 -19.00 5.28 -3.42
N LEU A 71 -17.81 4.90 -3.89
CA LEU A 71 -16.65 5.77 -4.11
C LEU A 71 -16.78 6.60 -5.41
N THR A 72 -17.96 7.10 -5.69
CA THR A 72 -18.31 7.76 -6.97
C THR A 72 -17.40 8.95 -7.24
N GLY A 73 -16.84 9.01 -8.45
CA GLY A 73 -15.98 10.10 -8.90
C GLY A 73 -14.51 10.00 -8.44
N LEU A 74 -14.15 9.00 -7.62
CA LEU A 74 -12.77 8.74 -7.22
C LEU A 74 -12.06 7.96 -8.34
N ARG A 75 -10.95 8.49 -8.85
CA ARG A 75 -10.07 7.83 -9.82
C ARG A 75 -8.93 7.16 -9.08
N VAL A 76 -8.83 5.84 -9.21
CA VAL A 76 -7.89 5.02 -8.46
C VAL A 76 -6.89 4.34 -9.39
N ALA A 77 -5.60 4.55 -9.17
CA ALA A 77 -4.53 3.77 -9.77
C ALA A 77 -4.26 2.53 -8.90
N CYS A 78 -4.58 1.35 -9.38
CA CYS A 78 -4.33 0.10 -8.67
C CYS A 78 -2.85 -0.29 -8.80
N TYR A 79 -2.14 -0.40 -7.69
CA TYR A 79 -0.73 -0.74 -7.64
C TYR A 79 -0.50 -2.11 -6.99
N TYR A 80 -0.14 -3.09 -7.80
CA TYR A 80 0.15 -4.45 -7.37
C TYR A 80 1.61 -4.61 -6.91
N GLY A 81 2.51 -3.82 -7.50
CA GLY A 81 3.95 -3.99 -7.32
C GLY A 81 4.43 -5.32 -7.89
N CYS A 82 5.64 -5.74 -7.50
CA CYS A 82 6.29 -6.90 -8.11
C CYS A 82 5.90 -8.25 -7.46
N LEU A 83 5.56 -8.29 -6.17
CA LEU A 83 5.50 -9.54 -5.40
C LEU A 83 4.13 -10.23 -5.36
N LEU A 84 3.07 -9.60 -5.91
CA LEU A 84 1.78 -10.26 -6.12
C LEU A 84 1.73 -11.04 -7.44
N SER A 85 2.49 -10.60 -8.44
CA SER A 85 2.47 -11.15 -9.78
C SER A 85 3.71 -11.96 -10.15
N ARG A 86 4.81 -11.85 -9.39
CA ARG A 86 6.09 -12.51 -9.74
C ARG A 86 6.72 -13.26 -8.58
N PRO A 87 7.26 -14.48 -8.82
CA PRO A 87 7.19 -15.23 -10.09
C PRO A 87 5.76 -15.66 -10.41
N PRO A 88 5.44 -16.00 -11.68
CA PRO A 88 4.11 -16.46 -12.07
C PRO A 88 3.57 -17.64 -11.27
N SER A 89 4.43 -18.48 -10.73
CA SER A 89 4.05 -19.64 -9.90
C SER A 89 3.37 -19.27 -8.57
N VAL A 90 3.55 -18.04 -8.08
CA VAL A 90 2.87 -17.56 -6.86
C VAL A 90 1.72 -16.61 -7.17
N ALA A 91 1.58 -16.15 -8.40
CA ALA A 91 0.49 -15.27 -8.80
C ALA A 91 -0.86 -15.97 -8.66
N PHE A 92 -1.86 -15.25 -8.15
CA PHE A 92 -3.25 -15.72 -8.04
C PHE A 92 -4.17 -15.02 -9.06
N ASP A 93 -3.68 -14.02 -9.76
CA ASP A 93 -4.29 -13.29 -10.84
C ASP A 93 -3.34 -13.35 -12.05
N ASP A 94 -3.71 -12.78 -13.18
CA ASP A 94 -2.82 -12.69 -14.34
C ASP A 94 -1.51 -11.97 -13.94
N PRO A 95 -0.33 -12.58 -14.18
CA PRO A 95 0.93 -11.99 -13.76
C PRO A 95 1.33 -10.73 -14.53
N GLU A 96 0.80 -10.53 -15.74
CA GLU A 96 1.10 -9.38 -16.60
C GLU A 96 -0.04 -8.35 -16.62
N GLU A 97 -1.30 -8.81 -16.50
CA GLU A 97 -2.48 -7.96 -16.49
C GLU A 97 -3.44 -8.27 -15.32
N PRO A 98 -3.01 -8.13 -14.06
CA PRO A 98 -3.89 -8.39 -12.94
C PRO A 98 -5.05 -7.40 -12.89
N THR A 99 -6.22 -7.89 -12.48
CA THR A 99 -7.48 -7.12 -12.47
C THR A 99 -8.28 -7.25 -11.16
N PHE A 100 -7.81 -8.03 -10.20
CA PHE A 100 -8.59 -8.33 -8.99
C PHE A 100 -8.87 -7.08 -8.14
N MET A 101 -7.90 -6.19 -8.03
CA MET A 101 -8.07 -4.95 -7.25
C MET A 101 -9.04 -4.00 -7.96
N GLU A 102 -8.92 -3.89 -9.27
CA GLU A 102 -9.82 -3.09 -10.11
C GLU A 102 -11.27 -3.58 -9.94
N LYS A 103 -11.52 -4.89 -10.10
CA LYS A 103 -12.87 -5.47 -9.94
C LYS A 103 -13.50 -5.15 -8.60
N ILE A 104 -12.72 -5.24 -7.50
CA ILE A 104 -13.22 -4.93 -6.15
C ILE A 104 -13.51 -3.44 -6.00
N LEU A 105 -12.62 -2.57 -6.46
CA LEU A 105 -12.78 -1.13 -6.29
C LEU A 105 -13.85 -0.54 -7.23
N GLU A 106 -14.05 -1.11 -8.41
CA GLU A 106 -15.12 -0.72 -9.32
C GLU A 106 -16.50 -1.09 -8.77
N ILE A 107 -16.66 -2.27 -8.18
CA ILE A 107 -17.88 -2.64 -7.46
C ILE A 107 -18.11 -1.76 -6.24
N ALA A 108 -17.04 -1.30 -5.60
CA ALA A 108 -17.11 -0.30 -4.53
C ALA A 108 -17.47 1.11 -5.05
N GLY A 109 -17.65 1.30 -6.37
CA GLY A 109 -18.09 2.55 -7.00
C GLY A 109 -16.96 3.49 -7.43
N ALA A 110 -15.70 3.08 -7.33
CA ALA A 110 -14.58 3.85 -7.84
C ALA A 110 -14.43 3.70 -9.36
N ARG A 111 -13.74 4.64 -9.99
CA ARG A 111 -13.26 4.51 -11.35
C ARG A 111 -11.78 4.15 -11.33
N THR A 112 -11.42 2.94 -11.74
CA THR A 112 -10.02 2.58 -11.88
C THR A 112 -9.42 3.19 -13.15
N VAL A 113 -8.14 3.53 -13.10
CA VAL A 113 -7.41 4.07 -14.25
C VAL A 113 -6.34 3.08 -14.69
N TRP A 114 -6.24 2.88 -16.01
CA TRP A 114 -5.12 2.12 -16.56
C TRP A 114 -3.84 2.96 -16.56
N TRP A 115 -2.70 2.37 -16.15
CA TRP A 115 -1.41 3.04 -16.08
C TRP A 115 -0.24 2.06 -16.17
N THR A 116 0.92 2.53 -16.57
CA THR A 116 2.02 1.67 -16.99
C THR A 116 2.84 1.06 -15.85
N HIS A 117 3.02 1.77 -14.73
CA HIS A 117 3.91 1.35 -13.62
C HIS A 117 3.22 0.54 -12.52
N ARG A 118 2.05 -0.03 -12.80
CA ARG A 118 1.25 -0.77 -11.80
C ARG A 118 1.92 -2.05 -11.25
N LEU A 119 2.85 -2.62 -12.01
CA LEU A 119 3.59 -3.85 -11.66
C LEU A 119 5.06 -3.59 -11.34
N GLU A 120 5.54 -2.37 -11.48
CA GLU A 120 6.93 -2.03 -11.23
C GLU A 120 7.30 -2.12 -9.75
N CYS A 121 8.58 -2.40 -9.47
CA CYS A 121 9.03 -2.51 -8.09
C CYS A 121 9.22 -1.13 -7.46
N CYS A 122 8.59 -0.87 -6.32
CA CYS A 122 8.82 0.35 -5.56
C CYS A 122 10.21 0.45 -4.92
N GLY A 123 10.99 -0.63 -4.92
CA GLY A 123 12.33 -0.65 -4.34
C GLY A 123 12.37 -0.74 -2.81
N ALA A 124 11.26 -1.03 -2.11
CA ALA A 124 11.20 -1.01 -0.65
C ALA A 124 12.27 -1.87 0.04
N SER A 125 12.63 -3.03 -0.52
CA SER A 125 13.70 -3.89 0.00
C SER A 125 15.09 -3.23 -0.04
N ASN A 126 15.29 -2.25 -0.90
CA ASN A 126 16.54 -1.52 -1.11
C ASN A 126 16.49 -0.09 -0.54
N ALA A 127 15.47 0.22 0.25
CA ALA A 127 15.18 1.57 0.73
C ALA A 127 16.29 2.19 1.60
N VAL A 128 17.12 1.35 2.24
CA VAL A 128 18.24 1.78 3.07
C VAL A 128 19.57 1.75 2.28
N PRO A 129 19.98 0.61 1.65
CA PRO A 129 21.29 0.53 1.04
C PRO A 129 21.45 1.36 -0.25
N VAL A 130 20.37 1.62 -1.01
CA VAL A 130 20.44 2.28 -2.33
C VAL A 130 19.32 3.33 -2.48
N THR A 131 19.26 4.27 -1.55
CA THR A 131 18.17 5.27 -1.46
C THR A 131 17.97 6.07 -2.77
N SER A 132 19.04 6.48 -3.46
CA SER A 132 18.94 7.27 -4.71
C SER A 132 18.20 6.52 -5.82
N SER A 133 18.48 5.23 -5.99
CA SER A 133 17.78 4.39 -6.97
C SER A 133 16.31 4.21 -6.58
N VAL A 134 16.02 4.05 -5.29
CA VAL A 134 14.65 3.92 -4.78
C VAL A 134 13.86 5.20 -5.01
N LEU A 135 14.44 6.38 -4.79
CA LEU A 135 13.77 7.66 -5.07
C LEU A 135 13.40 7.80 -6.55
N ARG A 136 14.27 7.35 -7.46
CA ARG A 136 13.96 7.34 -8.90
C ARG A 136 12.79 6.41 -9.23
N LEU A 137 12.84 5.16 -8.76
CA LEU A 137 11.74 4.20 -8.99
C LEU A 137 10.40 4.71 -8.46
N VAL A 138 10.39 5.25 -7.25
CA VAL A 138 9.17 5.81 -6.66
C VAL A 138 8.70 7.02 -7.46
N ASN A 139 9.60 7.91 -7.89
CA ASN A 139 9.26 9.06 -8.72
C ASN A 139 8.57 8.65 -10.02
N ASP A 140 9.10 7.63 -10.71
CA ASP A 140 8.55 7.15 -11.97
C ASP A 140 7.15 6.55 -11.79
N ILE A 141 6.95 5.79 -10.70
CA ILE A 141 5.63 5.26 -10.31
C ILE A 141 4.64 6.39 -10.04
N LEU A 142 5.02 7.38 -9.23
CA LEU A 142 4.14 8.50 -8.90
C LEU A 142 3.80 9.32 -10.16
N GLN A 143 4.79 9.59 -11.03
CA GLN A 143 4.58 10.30 -12.28
C GLN A 143 3.58 9.59 -13.17
N SER A 144 3.74 8.28 -13.36
CA SER A 144 2.84 7.49 -14.19
C SER A 144 1.40 7.50 -13.69
N ALA A 145 1.19 7.46 -12.36
CA ALA A 145 -0.14 7.57 -11.77
C ALA A 145 -0.76 8.96 -11.95
N GLU A 146 0.06 10.02 -11.85
CA GLU A 146 -0.35 11.40 -12.11
C GLU A 146 -0.72 11.61 -13.58
N ASP A 147 0.08 11.09 -14.51
CA ASP A 147 -0.18 11.17 -15.96
C ASP A 147 -1.50 10.45 -16.33
N ALA A 148 -1.83 9.37 -15.61
CA ALA A 148 -3.12 8.70 -15.70
C ALA A 148 -4.26 9.45 -14.98
N HIS A 149 -3.98 10.63 -14.43
CA HIS A 149 -4.94 11.46 -13.70
C HIS A 149 -5.58 10.76 -12.50
N ALA A 150 -4.86 9.89 -11.81
CA ALA A 150 -5.33 9.25 -10.59
C ALA A 150 -5.48 10.28 -9.45
N ASP A 151 -6.51 10.10 -8.64
CA ASP A 151 -6.73 10.88 -7.43
C ASP A 151 -5.98 10.28 -6.23
N VAL A 152 -5.84 8.93 -6.22
CA VAL A 152 -5.11 8.15 -5.22
C VAL A 152 -4.47 6.92 -5.86
N ILE A 153 -3.42 6.39 -5.23
CA ILE A 153 -2.87 5.06 -5.56
C ILE A 153 -3.34 4.07 -4.50
N ALA A 154 -4.00 2.99 -4.91
CA ALA A 154 -4.40 1.89 -4.02
C ALA A 154 -3.38 0.76 -4.07
N CYS A 155 -2.87 0.35 -2.92
CA CYS A 155 -1.88 -0.72 -2.78
C CYS A 155 -2.45 -1.96 -2.11
N ALA A 156 -1.85 -3.14 -2.38
CA ALA A 156 -2.11 -4.39 -1.68
C ALA A 156 -0.87 -4.90 -0.90
N CYS A 157 0.09 -4.02 -0.62
CA CYS A 157 1.29 -4.31 0.15
C CYS A 157 1.61 -3.14 1.09
N PRO A 158 1.63 -3.34 2.42
CA PRO A 158 1.98 -2.28 3.36
C PRO A 158 3.40 -1.72 3.18
N MET A 159 4.35 -2.56 2.76
CA MET A 159 5.71 -2.09 2.46
C MET A 159 5.74 -1.13 1.26
N CYS A 160 4.96 -1.42 0.22
CA CYS A 160 4.83 -0.53 -0.93
C CYS A 160 4.11 0.75 -0.54
N GLN A 161 3.01 0.66 0.22
CA GLN A 161 2.29 1.82 0.73
C GLN A 161 3.23 2.76 1.48
N ALA A 162 3.94 2.24 2.48
CA ALA A 162 4.87 3.02 3.28
C ALA A 162 5.99 3.65 2.43
N ASN A 163 6.62 2.87 1.53
CA ASN A 163 7.72 3.37 0.73
C ASN A 163 7.29 4.45 -0.27
N LEU A 164 6.16 4.24 -0.96
CA LEU A 164 5.62 5.24 -1.89
C LEU A 164 5.18 6.53 -1.17
N ASP A 165 4.60 6.42 0.02
CA ASP A 165 4.14 7.56 0.80
C ASP A 165 5.32 8.36 1.38
N MET A 166 6.25 7.68 2.07
CA MET A 166 7.37 8.32 2.77
C MET A 166 8.37 9.04 1.85
N ARG A 167 8.53 8.59 0.61
CA ARG A 167 9.55 9.14 -0.30
C ARG A 167 9.09 10.40 -1.03
N GLN A 168 7.81 10.75 -1.02
CA GLN A 168 7.28 11.89 -1.77
C GLN A 168 7.90 13.21 -1.33
N GLY A 169 8.14 13.41 -0.04
CA GLY A 169 8.81 14.62 0.47
C GLY A 169 10.24 14.79 -0.04
N ALA A 170 11.03 13.71 -0.05
CA ALA A 170 12.40 13.76 -0.56
C ALA A 170 12.44 13.95 -2.09
N ILE A 171 11.50 13.35 -2.82
CA ILE A 171 11.36 13.52 -4.27
C ILE A 171 10.97 14.97 -4.60
N GLN A 172 10.03 15.57 -3.86
CA GLN A 172 9.63 16.95 -4.00
C GLN A 172 10.83 17.89 -3.85
N THR A 173 11.64 17.69 -2.81
CA THR A 173 12.84 18.50 -2.57
C THR A 173 13.87 18.37 -3.70
N ALA A 174 14.07 17.16 -4.22
CA ALA A 174 15.07 16.89 -5.25
C ALA A 174 14.65 17.33 -6.66
N SER A 175 13.37 17.24 -7.00
CA SER A 175 12.84 17.49 -8.35
C SER A 175 12.09 18.81 -8.52
N GLY A 176 11.83 19.55 -7.43
CA GLY A 176 10.99 20.74 -7.44
C GLY A 176 9.49 20.47 -7.68
N ARG A 177 9.07 19.21 -7.60
CA ARG A 177 7.67 18.80 -7.78
C ARG A 177 6.82 19.26 -6.61
N ASP A 178 5.72 19.94 -6.89
CA ASP A 178 4.78 20.39 -5.87
C ASP A 178 3.61 19.42 -5.64
N ARG A 179 3.45 18.43 -6.51
CA ARG A 179 2.31 17.51 -6.46
C ARG A 179 2.61 16.26 -5.64
N ARG A 180 1.67 15.92 -4.77
CA ARG A 180 1.69 14.69 -3.96
C ARG A 180 0.39 13.91 -4.18
N ILE A 181 0.50 12.60 -4.37
CA ILE A 181 -0.65 11.70 -4.53
C ILE A 181 -0.79 10.82 -3.29
N PRO A 182 -1.96 10.76 -2.64
CA PRO A 182 -2.16 9.89 -1.49
C PRO A 182 -2.01 8.42 -1.85
N ILE A 183 -1.31 7.67 -1.00
CA ILE A 183 -1.14 6.23 -1.11
C ILE A 183 -2.00 5.56 -0.05
N VAL A 184 -2.98 4.79 -0.48
CA VAL A 184 -3.94 4.15 0.41
C VAL A 184 -3.89 2.63 0.27
N TYR A 185 -4.26 1.90 1.30
CA TYR A 185 -4.44 0.47 1.20
C TYR A 185 -5.83 0.16 0.62
N PHE A 186 -5.95 -0.79 -0.30
CA PHE A 186 -7.21 -1.04 -1.00
C PHE A 186 -8.38 -1.34 -0.05
N THR A 187 -8.11 -1.98 1.10
CA THR A 187 -9.13 -2.25 2.12
C THR A 187 -9.64 -0.99 2.83
N GLN A 188 -8.85 0.09 2.87
CA GLN A 188 -9.32 1.37 3.41
C GLN A 188 -10.43 1.93 2.53
N LEU A 189 -10.25 1.91 1.20
CA LEU A 189 -11.28 2.34 0.26
C LEU A 189 -12.51 1.42 0.31
N LEU A 190 -12.30 0.11 0.35
CA LEU A 190 -13.39 -0.86 0.50
C LEU A 190 -14.16 -0.64 1.81
N GLY A 191 -13.47 -0.41 2.93
CA GLY A 191 -14.09 -0.11 4.21
C GLY A 191 -14.96 1.15 4.16
N LEU A 192 -14.46 2.24 3.54
CA LEU A 192 -15.24 3.46 3.33
C LEU A 192 -16.50 3.20 2.50
N SER A 193 -16.39 2.40 1.45
CA SER A 193 -17.56 2.05 0.61
C SER A 193 -18.60 1.21 1.36
N CYS A 194 -18.18 0.42 2.33
CA CYS A 194 -19.04 -0.34 3.23
C CYS A 194 -19.56 0.46 4.43
N GLY A 195 -19.29 1.76 4.48
CA GLY A 195 -19.83 2.67 5.49
C GLY A 195 -18.93 2.95 6.68
N ALA A 196 -17.72 2.38 6.73
CA ALA A 196 -16.75 2.73 7.76
C ALA A 196 -16.38 4.23 7.68
N THR A 197 -16.06 4.81 8.82
CA THR A 197 -15.58 6.19 8.91
C THR A 197 -14.12 6.32 8.49
N GLY A 198 -13.69 7.51 8.14
CA GLY A 198 -12.27 7.78 7.84
C GLY A 198 -11.33 7.46 9.01
N GLU A 199 -11.81 7.61 10.24
CA GLU A 199 -11.06 7.29 11.45
C GLU A 199 -10.89 5.78 11.63
N GLU A 200 -11.97 4.99 11.47
CA GLU A 200 -11.92 3.52 11.57
C GLU A 200 -10.98 2.89 10.54
N VAL A 201 -10.93 3.41 9.32
CA VAL A 201 -9.99 2.95 8.30
C VAL A 201 -8.64 3.66 8.35
N MET A 202 -8.43 4.55 9.31
CA MET A 202 -7.17 5.30 9.49
C MET A 202 -6.69 6.01 8.22
N ILE A 203 -7.62 6.59 7.44
CA ILE A 203 -7.31 7.16 6.13
C ILE A 203 -6.40 8.39 6.20
N ASN A 204 -6.34 9.05 7.34
CA ASN A 204 -5.55 10.25 7.61
C ASN A 204 -4.13 9.96 8.15
N LYS A 205 -3.74 8.69 8.26
CA LYS A 205 -2.43 8.31 8.84
C LYS A 205 -1.28 8.28 7.83
N GLY A 206 -1.56 8.39 6.53
CA GLY A 206 -0.53 8.60 5.51
C GLY A 206 0.18 9.95 5.67
N LEU A 207 1.45 10.04 5.30
CA LEU A 207 2.19 11.30 5.25
C LEU A 207 1.60 12.25 4.20
N VAL A 208 1.10 11.69 3.11
CA VAL A 208 0.24 12.41 2.16
C VAL A 208 -1.21 12.10 2.52
N ASN A 209 -1.87 13.03 3.20
CA ASN A 209 -3.22 12.83 3.71
C ASN A 209 -4.23 12.67 2.55
N ALA A 210 -5.00 11.58 2.55
CA ALA A 210 -6.02 11.30 1.55
C ALA A 210 -7.36 12.03 1.83
N GLU A 211 -7.60 12.49 3.05
CA GLU A 211 -8.89 13.11 3.41
C GLU A 211 -9.30 14.29 2.52
N PRO A 212 -8.41 15.24 2.16
CA PRO A 212 -8.81 16.37 1.32
C PRO A 212 -9.38 15.92 -0.02
N VAL A 213 -8.75 14.91 -0.63
CA VAL A 213 -9.21 14.32 -1.90
C VAL A 213 -10.56 13.64 -1.74
N LEU A 214 -10.73 12.81 -0.70
CA LEU A 214 -11.95 12.08 -0.45
C LEU A 214 -13.11 13.00 -0.04
N LYS A 215 -12.84 14.07 0.71
CA LYS A 215 -13.83 15.12 1.04
C LYS A 215 -14.24 15.89 -0.22
N GLY A 216 -13.28 16.21 -1.09
CA GLY A 216 -13.57 16.87 -2.37
C GLY A 216 -14.42 16.03 -3.32
N LYS A 217 -14.40 14.71 -3.18
CA LYS A 217 -15.27 13.76 -3.93
C LYS A 217 -16.57 13.43 -3.20
N GLY A 218 -16.83 13.97 -2.01
CA GLY A 218 -18.03 13.70 -1.23
C GLY A 218 -18.08 12.30 -0.58
N ILE A 219 -16.96 11.58 -0.58
CA ILE A 219 -16.84 10.23 0.02
C ILE A 219 -16.75 10.34 1.55
N LEU A 220 -16.02 11.32 2.05
CA LEU A 220 -16.00 11.68 3.47
C LEU A 220 -16.82 12.95 3.71
N PRO A 221 -17.45 13.09 4.90
CA PRO A 221 -18.14 14.31 5.24
C PRO A 221 -17.19 15.51 5.16
N GLY A 222 -17.62 16.58 4.51
CA GLY A 222 -16.91 17.84 4.46
C GLY A 222 -16.82 18.40 5.88
N GLY A 223 -15.62 18.41 6.46
CA GLY A 223 -15.37 19.15 7.69
C GLY A 223 -15.57 20.64 7.43
N GLN A 224 -16.19 21.37 8.37
CA GLN A 224 -16.06 22.80 8.42
C GLN A 224 -14.57 23.14 8.26
N LYS A 225 -14.25 24.15 7.46
CA LYS A 225 -12.89 24.67 7.38
C LYS A 225 -12.44 25.00 8.80
N VAL A 226 -11.68 24.12 9.42
CA VAL A 226 -10.91 24.50 10.59
C VAL A 226 -9.86 25.44 10.02
N ASN A 227 -10.03 26.73 10.23
CA ASN A 227 -8.94 27.69 10.09
C ASN A 227 -7.86 27.19 11.07
N VAL A 228 -6.88 26.48 10.58
CA VAL A 228 -5.62 26.31 11.29
C VAL A 228 -4.98 27.69 11.18
N GLU A 229 -5.26 28.56 12.14
CA GLU A 229 -4.35 29.66 12.46
C GLU A 229 -3.01 28.95 12.78
N ILE A 230 -2.11 29.07 11.86
CA ILE A 230 -0.71 28.81 12.11
C ILE A 230 -0.34 29.80 13.19
N LEU A 231 -0.29 29.33 14.45
CA LEU A 231 0.28 30.12 15.55
C LEU A 231 1.72 30.38 15.11
N GLY A 232 1.94 31.62 14.67
CA GLY A 232 3.23 32.10 14.22
C GLY A 232 4.25 31.81 15.31
N GLU A 233 5.30 31.11 14.93
CA GLU A 233 6.50 31.03 15.77
C GLU A 233 6.95 32.45 16.01
N ASP A 234 6.92 32.85 17.28
CA ASP A 234 7.44 34.13 17.75
C ASP A 234 8.95 34.18 17.47
N PRO A 235 9.44 35.03 16.54
CA PRO A 235 10.85 35.10 16.18
C PRO A 235 11.75 35.61 17.34
N SER A 236 11.18 36.00 18.48
CA SER A 236 11.92 36.66 19.58
C SER A 236 12.50 35.70 20.62
N LYS A 237 12.27 34.37 20.55
CA LYS A 237 12.77 33.40 21.52
C LYS A 237 13.91 32.50 21.06
N GLY A 238 14.85 33.00 20.26
CA GLY A 238 15.98 32.26 19.70
C GLY A 238 17.38 32.76 20.05
N GLN A 239 17.56 33.56 21.11
CA GLN A 239 18.91 33.88 21.59
C GLN A 239 19.30 32.96 22.76
N ARG A 240 19.91 31.82 22.49
CA ARG A 240 20.72 31.09 23.49
C ARG A 240 22.16 31.63 23.45
N LYS A 241 22.51 32.45 24.43
CA LYS A 241 23.88 32.69 24.88
C LYS A 241 24.45 31.39 25.42
N GLY A 242 25.64 31.03 25.03
CA GLY A 242 26.35 29.89 25.61
C GLY A 242 27.70 29.66 24.94
N ALA A 243 28.59 30.64 24.98
CA ALA A 243 30.03 30.39 24.83
C ALA A 243 30.52 29.74 26.11
N ALA A 244 31.02 28.50 26.05
CA ALA A 244 31.83 27.88 27.11
C ALA A 244 33.20 27.60 26.51
N GLU A 245 34.20 28.40 26.98
CA GLU A 245 35.63 28.15 26.82
C GLU A 245 35.98 26.76 27.34
N ILE A 246 36.62 25.96 26.53
CA ILE A 246 37.39 24.82 26.99
C ILE A 246 38.83 25.30 27.06
N ARG A 247 39.29 25.57 28.32
CA ARG A 247 40.70 25.70 28.63
C ARG A 247 41.34 24.35 28.76
N SER A 248 42.49 24.23 28.12
CA SER A 248 43.50 23.20 28.28
C SER A 248 43.95 22.98 29.74
N GLN A 249 44.00 21.72 30.17
CA GLN A 249 45.13 21.12 30.90
C GLN A 249 45.16 19.64 30.57
#